data_66eee00ba9efbd6356e5f4fb8457de17
#
_entry.id   66eee00ba9efbd6356e5f4fb8457de17
#
_cell.length_a   1.000
_cell.length_b   1.000
_cell.length_c   1.000
_cell.angle_alpha   90.00
_cell.angle_beta   90.00
_cell.angle_gamma   90.00
#
_symmetry.space_group_name_H-M   'P 1'
#
loop_
_entity.id
_entity.type
_entity.pdbx_description
1 polymer ?
#
loop_
_entity_poly.entity_id
_entity_poly.type
_entity_poly.pdbx_seq_one_letter_code
_entity_poly.pdbx_strand_id
1 'polypeptide(L)'
;QVFQVYQTDSLLNAMAVSCFLERYQNSHRPIFIDCNDPTSRVGKFTRMLRQQLDAAKIPYELTSINSSMADFAKHFSSKQPNAVVLNTEKSPQLTHVFHKLDSLTAMRPGLAISMYGYNDWFIYQDYDLNWFFKYNTYIPSTFFYNKQSDKTSALEKLYQETYGAAMDKNYIPRLALTGYDHGEYFVRGLRQYGAAFKGLEKQPTKYKALQTRLRFLPIQGGGQQNRQFQLIHFKPDQTMESLTY
;
A
#
# COMPACT_ATOMS: atom_id res chain seq x y z
N GLN A 1 17.91 1.16 24.83
CA GLN A 1 17.59 0.49 23.57
C GLN A 1 16.92 1.46 22.62
N VAL A 2 17.28 1.45 21.33
CA VAL A 2 16.71 2.32 20.30
C VAL A 2 15.73 1.51 19.44
N PHE A 3 14.56 2.10 19.16
CA PHE A 3 13.55 1.55 18.27
C PHE A 3 13.33 2.49 17.09
N GLN A 4 13.66 2.04 15.90
CA GLN A 4 13.35 2.74 14.66
C GLN A 4 11.95 2.32 14.20
N VAL A 5 10.97 3.17 14.45
CA VAL A 5 9.56 2.90 14.16
C VAL A 5 9.25 3.03 12.68
N TYR A 6 9.77 4.07 12.03
CA TYR A 6 9.57 4.32 10.61
C TYR A 6 10.63 3.61 9.77
N GLN A 7 10.19 2.94 8.73
CA GLN A 7 11.08 2.30 7.76
C GLN A 7 11.65 3.33 6.79
N THR A 8 12.81 3.01 6.21
CA THR A 8 13.39 3.81 5.13
C THR A 8 12.66 3.55 3.81
N ASP A 9 12.64 4.54 2.91
CA ASP A 9 12.06 4.38 1.56
C ASP A 9 12.69 3.22 0.80
N SER A 10 14.00 3.00 1.00
CA SER A 10 14.71 1.89 0.35
C SER A 10 14.17 0.53 0.80
N LEU A 11 13.90 0.38 2.11
CA LEU A 11 13.32 -0.84 2.65
C LEU A 11 11.89 -1.02 2.15
N LEU A 12 11.08 0.03 2.17
CA LEU A 12 9.70 -0.03 1.70
C LEU A 12 9.61 -0.42 0.23
N ASN A 13 10.44 0.21 -0.62
CA ASN A 13 10.49 -0.12 -2.04
C ASN A 13 10.93 -1.58 -2.27
N ALA A 14 11.94 -2.06 -1.53
CA ALA A 14 12.39 -3.44 -1.65
C ALA A 14 11.29 -4.44 -1.26
N MET A 15 10.56 -4.18 -0.17
CA MET A 15 9.45 -5.01 0.27
C MET A 15 8.29 -4.97 -0.73
N ALA A 16 7.94 -3.79 -1.25
CA ALA A 16 6.89 -3.65 -2.26
C ALA A 16 7.24 -4.39 -3.56
N VAL A 17 8.49 -4.33 -4.00
CA VAL A 17 8.98 -5.10 -5.17
C VAL A 17 8.87 -6.59 -4.92
N SER A 18 9.32 -7.07 -3.74
CA SER A 18 9.22 -8.49 -3.38
C SER A 18 7.77 -8.98 -3.40
N CYS A 19 6.85 -8.22 -2.80
CA CYS A 19 5.42 -8.55 -2.80
C CYS A 19 4.81 -8.56 -4.20
N PHE A 20 5.24 -7.64 -5.08
CA PHE A 20 4.79 -7.63 -6.47
C PHE A 20 5.22 -8.90 -7.20
N LEU A 21 6.51 -9.27 -7.10
CA LEU A 21 7.03 -10.47 -7.75
C LEU A 21 6.38 -11.73 -7.24
N GLU A 22 6.28 -11.90 -5.92
CA GLU A 22 5.62 -13.06 -5.29
C GLU A 22 4.20 -13.25 -5.81
N ARG A 23 3.46 -12.15 -6.00
CA ARG A 23 2.05 -12.21 -6.41
C ARG A 23 1.86 -12.41 -7.89
N TYR A 24 2.67 -11.76 -8.73
CA TYR A 24 2.35 -11.58 -10.13
C TYR A 24 3.29 -12.27 -11.11
N GLN A 25 4.53 -12.59 -10.72
CA GLN A 25 5.57 -13.05 -11.66
C GLN A 25 5.19 -14.28 -12.50
N ASN A 26 4.34 -15.17 -11.96
CA ASN A 26 3.96 -16.43 -12.63
C ASN A 26 2.52 -16.42 -13.18
N SER A 27 1.77 -15.34 -12.98
CA SER A 27 0.33 -15.34 -13.24
C SER A 27 -0.16 -14.15 -14.06
N HIS A 28 0.51 -13.01 -13.98
CA HIS A 28 0.06 -11.77 -14.61
C HIS A 28 1.10 -11.23 -15.56
N ARG A 29 0.63 -10.47 -16.54
CA ARG A 29 1.49 -9.66 -17.41
C ARG A 29 1.68 -8.28 -16.78
N PRO A 30 2.90 -7.89 -16.37
CA PRO A 30 3.14 -6.57 -15.83
C PRO A 30 3.02 -5.50 -16.93
N ILE A 31 2.33 -4.41 -16.60
CA ILE A 31 2.15 -3.26 -17.50
C ILE A 31 2.49 -1.99 -16.74
N PHE A 32 3.46 -1.25 -17.23
CA PHE A 32 3.79 0.06 -16.67
C PHE A 32 3.16 1.15 -17.52
N ILE A 33 2.42 2.05 -16.87
CA ILE A 33 1.82 3.21 -17.52
C ILE A 33 2.62 4.45 -17.14
N ASP A 34 3.26 5.05 -18.12
CA ASP A 34 3.89 6.36 -17.97
C ASP A 34 2.81 7.44 -17.92
N CYS A 35 2.65 8.06 -16.78
CA CYS A 35 1.71 9.13 -16.51
C CYS A 35 2.27 10.52 -16.84
N ASN A 36 3.49 10.59 -17.40
CA ASN A 36 4.16 11.83 -17.77
C ASN A 36 4.24 12.85 -16.61
N ASP A 37 4.51 12.35 -15.40
CA ASP A 37 4.64 13.15 -14.19
C ASP A 37 6.11 13.32 -13.77
N PRO A 38 6.77 14.44 -14.13
CA PRO A 38 8.17 14.67 -13.81
C PRO A 38 8.42 14.90 -12.32
N THR A 39 7.36 15.13 -11.54
CA THR A 39 7.43 15.42 -10.10
C THR A 39 7.04 14.23 -9.23
N SER A 40 6.88 13.05 -9.84
CA SER A 40 6.55 11.81 -9.15
C SER A 40 7.66 11.36 -8.20
N ARG A 41 7.26 10.90 -7.01
CA ARG A 41 8.16 10.34 -5.99
C ARG A 41 8.37 8.84 -6.13
N VAL A 42 7.53 8.15 -6.92
CA VAL A 42 7.55 6.68 -7.04
C VAL A 42 8.46 6.14 -8.14
N GLY A 43 9.15 7.01 -8.86
CA GLY A 43 10.06 6.62 -9.95
C GLY A 43 11.19 5.69 -9.50
N LYS A 44 11.62 5.74 -8.24
CA LYS A 44 12.62 4.82 -7.68
C LYS A 44 12.04 3.40 -7.57
N PHE A 45 10.82 3.25 -7.08
CA PHE A 45 10.13 1.96 -6.99
C PHE A 45 9.93 1.33 -8.37
N THR A 46 9.37 2.06 -9.33
CA THR A 46 9.11 1.53 -10.68
C THR A 46 10.40 1.12 -11.39
N ARG A 47 11.50 1.85 -11.19
CA ARG A 47 12.81 1.48 -11.71
C ARG A 47 13.33 0.19 -11.08
N MET A 48 13.27 0.08 -9.75
CA MET A 48 13.68 -1.13 -9.03
C MET A 48 12.87 -2.34 -9.47
N LEU A 49 11.56 -2.19 -9.62
CA LEU A 49 10.68 -3.28 -10.05
C LEU A 49 11.06 -3.75 -11.45
N ARG A 50 11.24 -2.83 -12.40
CA ARG A 50 11.67 -3.20 -13.78
C ARG A 50 13.02 -3.89 -13.78
N GLN A 51 14.00 -3.41 -13.01
CA GLN A 51 15.31 -4.08 -12.90
C GLN A 51 15.18 -5.51 -12.38
N GLN A 52 14.29 -5.78 -11.43
CA GLN A 52 14.06 -7.13 -10.93
C GLN A 52 13.34 -8.01 -11.96
N LEU A 53 12.38 -7.47 -12.71
CA LEU A 53 11.73 -8.18 -13.81
C LEU A 53 12.72 -8.55 -14.90
N ASP A 54 13.60 -7.61 -15.28
CA ASP A 54 14.67 -7.84 -16.28
C ASP A 54 15.64 -8.94 -15.79
N ALA A 55 16.07 -8.87 -14.54
CA ALA A 55 16.96 -9.88 -13.94
C ALA A 55 16.32 -11.27 -13.91
N ALA A 56 15.01 -11.34 -13.67
CA ALA A 56 14.22 -12.56 -13.66
C ALA A 56 13.77 -13.01 -15.07
N LYS A 57 14.11 -12.24 -16.12
CA LYS A 57 13.67 -12.44 -17.52
C LYS A 57 12.14 -12.51 -17.68
N ILE A 58 11.42 -11.74 -16.87
CA ILE A 58 9.96 -11.63 -16.94
C ILE A 58 9.62 -10.48 -17.89
N PRO A 59 8.94 -10.76 -19.02
CA PRO A 59 8.55 -9.71 -19.96
C PRO A 59 7.48 -8.80 -19.35
N TYR A 60 7.56 -7.51 -19.66
CA TYR A 60 6.57 -6.52 -19.26
C TYR A 60 6.30 -5.53 -20.40
N GLU A 61 5.20 -4.83 -20.32
CA GLU A 61 4.79 -3.83 -21.30
C GLU A 61 4.99 -2.41 -20.76
N LEU A 62 5.27 -1.50 -21.68
CA LEU A 62 5.35 -0.06 -21.42
C LEU A 62 4.33 0.65 -22.30
N THR A 63 3.50 1.48 -21.69
CA THR A 63 2.56 2.33 -22.39
C THR A 63 2.47 3.71 -21.73
N SER A 64 1.73 4.64 -22.31
CA SER A 64 1.60 6.00 -21.78
C SER A 64 0.12 6.37 -21.59
N ILE A 65 -0.12 7.21 -20.60
CA ILE A 65 -1.43 7.85 -20.41
C ILE A 65 -1.86 8.64 -21.65
N ASN A 66 -0.89 9.17 -22.41
CA ASN A 66 -1.11 9.97 -23.62
C ASN A 66 -1.26 9.13 -24.90
N SER A 67 -1.07 7.81 -24.85
CA SER A 67 -1.26 6.94 -26.00
C SER A 67 -2.70 6.98 -26.51
N SER A 68 -2.92 6.82 -27.81
CA SER A 68 -4.27 6.59 -28.33
C SER A 68 -4.90 5.35 -27.67
N MET A 69 -6.23 5.25 -27.64
CA MET A 69 -6.89 4.06 -27.09
C MET A 69 -6.50 2.78 -27.86
N ALA A 70 -6.31 2.88 -29.17
CA ALA A 70 -5.91 1.75 -30.00
C ALA A 70 -4.50 1.26 -29.63
N ASP A 71 -3.54 2.18 -29.41
CA ASP A 71 -2.19 1.82 -29.01
C ASP A 71 -2.15 1.36 -27.54
N PHE A 72 -2.84 2.02 -26.64
CA PHE A 72 -2.96 1.62 -25.25
C PHE A 72 -3.47 0.18 -25.13
N ALA A 73 -4.51 -0.18 -25.89
CA ALA A 73 -5.13 -1.48 -25.84
C ALA A 73 -4.22 -2.63 -26.31
N LYS A 74 -3.21 -2.36 -27.16
CA LYS A 74 -2.28 -3.38 -27.68
C LYS A 74 -1.43 -4.01 -26.57
N HIS A 75 -1.15 -3.26 -25.50
CA HIS A 75 -0.30 -3.70 -24.40
C HIS A 75 -1.00 -4.65 -23.41
N PHE A 76 -2.34 -4.74 -23.48
CA PHE A 76 -3.12 -5.58 -22.57
C PHE A 76 -3.42 -6.96 -23.16
N SER A 77 -3.15 -7.99 -22.37
CA SER A 77 -3.41 -9.37 -22.73
C SER A 77 -4.86 -9.79 -22.40
N SER A 78 -5.53 -10.45 -23.35
CA SER A 78 -6.80 -11.13 -23.10
C SER A 78 -6.62 -12.60 -22.68
N LYS A 79 -5.38 -13.12 -22.73
CA LYS A 79 -5.07 -14.53 -22.42
C LYS A 79 -4.65 -14.75 -20.96
N GLN A 80 -4.13 -13.72 -20.33
CA GLN A 80 -3.71 -13.75 -18.92
C GLN A 80 -4.08 -12.43 -18.24
N PRO A 81 -4.25 -12.40 -16.92
CA PRO A 81 -4.50 -11.17 -16.18
C PRO A 81 -3.35 -10.17 -16.35
N ASN A 82 -3.66 -8.90 -16.20
CA ASN A 82 -2.73 -7.79 -16.35
C ASN A 82 -2.49 -7.13 -15.00
N ALA A 83 -1.22 -6.98 -14.59
CA ALA A 83 -0.82 -6.26 -13.39
C ALA A 83 -0.34 -4.86 -13.77
N VAL A 84 -1.11 -3.85 -13.42
CA VAL A 84 -0.88 -2.46 -13.84
C VAL A 84 -0.17 -1.67 -12.74
N VAL A 85 0.91 -1.00 -13.12
CA VAL A 85 1.70 -0.12 -12.24
C VAL A 85 1.83 1.24 -12.90
N LEU A 86 1.52 2.30 -12.16
CA LEU A 86 1.73 3.68 -12.60
C LEU A 86 3.09 4.20 -12.14
N ASN A 87 3.65 5.16 -12.84
CA ASN A 87 4.85 5.89 -12.38
C ASN A 87 4.49 7.19 -11.64
N THR A 88 3.29 7.28 -11.09
CA THR A 88 2.82 8.41 -10.27
C THR A 88 1.96 7.96 -9.10
N GLU A 89 2.04 8.70 -8.02
CA GLU A 89 1.16 8.57 -6.85
C GLU A 89 -0.06 9.51 -6.89
N LYS A 90 -0.18 10.38 -7.90
CA LYS A 90 -1.10 11.51 -7.90
C LYS A 90 -2.48 11.20 -8.48
N SER A 91 -3.51 11.77 -7.85
CA SER A 91 -4.92 11.55 -8.22
C SER A 91 -5.30 12.02 -9.63
N PRO A 92 -4.91 13.20 -10.16
CA PRO A 92 -5.31 13.59 -11.51
C PRO A 92 -4.93 12.57 -12.57
N GLN A 93 -3.73 12.02 -12.48
CA GLN A 93 -3.23 10.99 -13.38
C GLN A 93 -3.90 9.64 -13.10
N LEU A 94 -4.08 9.27 -11.83
CA LEU A 94 -4.74 8.05 -11.43
C LEU A 94 -6.17 7.99 -11.96
N THR A 95 -6.96 9.04 -11.75
CA THR A 95 -8.34 9.14 -12.26
C THR A 95 -8.37 9.05 -13.80
N HIS A 96 -7.44 9.71 -14.48
CA HIS A 96 -7.35 9.62 -15.95
C HIS A 96 -7.04 8.18 -16.39
N VAL A 97 -6.17 7.47 -15.71
CA VAL A 97 -5.89 6.05 -16.02
C VAL A 97 -7.14 5.20 -15.79
N PHE A 98 -7.89 5.41 -14.70
CA PHE A 98 -9.14 4.70 -14.47
C PHE A 98 -10.15 4.89 -15.60
N HIS A 99 -10.36 6.10 -16.08
CA HIS A 99 -11.23 6.35 -17.23
C HIS A 99 -10.73 5.64 -18.50
N LYS A 100 -9.41 5.59 -18.71
CA LYS A 100 -8.83 4.84 -19.83
C LYS A 100 -9.05 3.34 -19.70
N LEU A 101 -8.88 2.80 -18.50
CA LEU A 101 -9.15 1.39 -18.22
C LEU A 101 -10.64 1.07 -18.34
N ASP A 102 -11.53 1.97 -17.95
CA ASP A 102 -12.99 1.83 -18.14
C ASP A 102 -13.34 1.74 -19.63
N SER A 103 -12.78 2.62 -20.45
CA SER A 103 -12.95 2.58 -21.89
C SER A 103 -12.41 1.26 -22.48
N LEU A 104 -11.23 0.82 -22.01
CA LEU A 104 -10.62 -0.44 -22.46
C LEU A 104 -11.47 -1.65 -22.11
N THR A 105 -11.97 -1.73 -20.86
CA THR A 105 -12.78 -2.86 -20.40
C THR A 105 -14.17 -2.87 -21.05
N ALA A 106 -14.72 -1.71 -21.42
CA ALA A 106 -15.93 -1.63 -22.25
C ALA A 106 -15.70 -2.15 -23.66
N MET A 107 -14.56 -1.88 -24.27
CA MET A 107 -14.16 -2.39 -25.59
C MET A 107 -13.81 -3.90 -25.55
N ARG A 108 -13.31 -4.40 -24.45
CA ARG A 108 -12.88 -5.79 -24.26
C ARG A 108 -13.47 -6.36 -22.95
N PRO A 109 -14.74 -6.76 -22.97
CA PRO A 109 -15.37 -7.39 -21.80
C PRO A 109 -14.61 -8.65 -21.38
N GLY A 110 -14.41 -8.82 -20.06
CA GLY A 110 -13.68 -9.96 -19.50
C GLY A 110 -12.16 -9.76 -19.40
N LEU A 111 -11.64 -8.60 -19.76
CA LEU A 111 -10.23 -8.27 -19.53
C LEU A 111 -9.95 -8.19 -18.02
N ALA A 112 -9.10 -9.09 -17.52
CA ALA A 112 -8.72 -9.11 -16.11
C ALA A 112 -7.58 -8.11 -15.85
N ILE A 113 -7.82 -7.16 -14.94
CA ILE A 113 -6.86 -6.13 -14.55
C ILE A 113 -6.74 -6.13 -13.02
N SER A 114 -5.49 -6.08 -12.55
CA SER A 114 -5.14 -5.84 -11.15
C SER A 114 -4.23 -4.61 -11.07
N MET A 115 -4.60 -3.62 -10.26
CA MET A 115 -3.76 -2.45 -10.03
C MET A 115 -2.80 -2.70 -8.86
N TYR A 116 -1.57 -2.23 -8.99
CA TYR A 116 -0.60 -2.20 -7.89
C TYR A 116 -0.23 -0.76 -7.59
N GLY A 117 -0.78 -0.26 -6.49
CA GLY A 117 -0.75 1.16 -6.16
C GLY A 117 0.27 1.55 -5.10
N TYR A 118 0.02 2.68 -4.48
CA TYR A 118 0.85 3.32 -3.48
C TYR A 118 0.02 3.72 -2.28
N ASN A 119 0.64 3.77 -1.09
CA ASN A 119 -0.05 4.18 0.14
C ASN A 119 -0.60 5.62 0.07
N ASP A 120 -0.03 6.48 -0.78
CA ASP A 120 -0.56 7.81 -1.06
C ASP A 120 -2.01 7.76 -1.59
N TRP A 121 -2.40 6.68 -2.29
CA TRP A 121 -3.75 6.52 -2.84
C TRP A 121 -4.83 6.39 -1.77
N PHE A 122 -4.48 6.08 -0.52
CA PHE A 122 -5.48 6.05 0.56
C PHE A 122 -6.17 7.41 0.80
N ILE A 123 -5.53 8.51 0.41
CA ILE A 123 -6.13 9.84 0.48
C ILE A 123 -7.33 9.95 -0.47
N TYR A 124 -7.29 9.21 -1.58
CA TYR A 124 -8.29 9.27 -2.66
C TYR A 124 -9.45 8.30 -2.50
N GLN A 125 -9.51 7.53 -1.40
CA GLN A 125 -10.56 6.54 -1.17
C GLN A 125 -11.98 7.14 -1.21
N ASP A 126 -12.15 8.39 -0.86
CA ASP A 126 -13.47 9.04 -0.89
C ASP A 126 -13.98 9.27 -2.33
N TYR A 127 -13.09 9.24 -3.33
CA TYR A 127 -13.39 9.49 -4.75
C TYR A 127 -13.18 8.26 -5.63
N ASP A 128 -12.10 7.52 -5.41
CA ASP A 128 -11.63 6.47 -6.32
C ASP A 128 -11.91 5.05 -5.81
N LEU A 129 -12.60 4.89 -4.66
CA LEU A 129 -12.81 3.60 -4.00
C LEU A 129 -13.46 2.56 -4.91
N ASN A 130 -14.46 2.96 -5.71
CA ASN A 130 -15.14 2.05 -6.63
C ASN A 130 -14.19 1.50 -7.70
N TRP A 131 -13.24 2.31 -8.17
CA TRP A 131 -12.22 1.85 -9.11
C TRP A 131 -11.20 0.94 -8.44
N PHE A 132 -10.83 1.20 -7.16
CA PHE A 132 -9.95 0.29 -6.43
C PHE A 132 -10.56 -1.11 -6.34
N PHE A 133 -11.83 -1.22 -6.03
CA PHE A 133 -12.54 -2.50 -6.04
C PHE A 133 -12.65 -3.09 -7.45
N LYS A 134 -13.09 -2.30 -8.42
CA LYS A 134 -13.29 -2.74 -9.81
C LYS A 134 -12.02 -3.33 -10.40
N TYR A 135 -10.87 -2.71 -10.14
CA TYR A 135 -9.58 -3.12 -10.68
C TYR A 135 -8.73 -3.93 -9.71
N ASN A 136 -9.36 -4.64 -8.76
CA ASN A 136 -8.69 -5.61 -7.90
C ASN A 136 -7.37 -5.06 -7.37
N THR A 137 -7.42 -3.90 -6.69
CA THR A 137 -6.26 -3.08 -6.37
C THR A 137 -5.52 -3.56 -5.13
N TYR A 138 -4.20 -3.66 -5.23
CA TYR A 138 -3.30 -3.95 -4.12
C TYR A 138 -2.43 -2.74 -3.81
N ILE A 139 -2.38 -2.35 -2.55
CA ILE A 139 -1.58 -1.22 -2.06
C ILE A 139 -0.59 -1.69 -1.00
N PRO A 140 0.73 -1.71 -1.30
CA PRO A 140 1.76 -1.99 -0.31
C PRO A 140 1.84 -0.84 0.70
N SER A 141 1.83 -1.16 2.00
CA SER A 141 1.82 -0.14 3.03
C SER A 141 2.38 -0.62 4.38
N THR A 142 2.76 0.33 5.21
CA THR A 142 3.12 0.11 6.62
C THR A 142 1.98 0.41 7.57
N PHE A 143 0.87 0.92 7.05
CA PHE A 143 -0.32 1.25 7.82
C PHE A 143 -1.59 0.92 7.03
N PHE A 144 -2.67 0.71 7.75
CA PHE A 144 -4.00 0.56 7.15
C PHE A 144 -5.07 1.09 8.12
N TYR A 145 -5.70 2.16 7.72
CA TYR A 145 -6.82 2.74 8.45
C TYR A 145 -8.13 2.11 7.97
N ASN A 146 -8.74 1.28 8.83
CA ASN A 146 -10.05 0.71 8.54
C ASN A 146 -11.17 1.57 9.15
N LYS A 147 -11.84 2.35 8.30
CA LYS A 147 -12.98 3.20 8.70
C LYS A 147 -14.17 2.42 9.28
N GLN A 148 -14.29 1.13 8.93
CA GLN A 148 -15.39 0.26 9.35
C GLN A 148 -15.12 -0.44 10.70
N SER A 149 -13.97 -0.18 11.32
CA SER A 149 -13.62 -0.77 12.61
C SER A 149 -14.33 -0.05 13.77
N ASP A 150 -15.13 -0.77 14.56
CA ASP A 150 -15.79 -0.24 15.76
C ASP A 150 -14.79 0.40 16.73
N LYS A 151 -13.59 -0.19 16.87
CA LYS A 151 -12.54 0.36 17.75
C LYS A 151 -12.02 1.70 17.24
N THR A 152 -11.86 1.83 15.94
CA THR A 152 -11.44 3.09 15.32
C THR A 152 -12.49 4.15 15.53
N SER A 153 -13.76 3.83 15.29
CA SER A 153 -14.88 4.73 15.51
C SER A 153 -15.02 5.15 16.96
N ALA A 154 -14.84 4.22 17.90
CA ALA A 154 -14.86 4.51 19.34
C ALA A 154 -13.73 5.47 19.75
N LEU A 155 -12.52 5.28 19.22
CA LEU A 155 -11.40 6.18 19.51
C LEU A 155 -11.59 7.56 18.86
N GLU A 156 -12.13 7.64 17.66
CA GLU A 156 -12.45 8.92 17.02
C GLU A 156 -13.48 9.72 17.83
N LYS A 157 -14.50 9.04 18.33
CA LYS A 157 -15.50 9.64 19.20
C LYS A 157 -14.87 10.16 20.50
N LEU A 158 -14.09 9.32 21.17
CA LEU A 158 -13.37 9.71 22.39
C LEU A 158 -12.43 10.91 22.17
N TYR A 159 -11.73 10.92 21.02
CA TYR A 159 -10.86 12.02 20.64
C TYR A 159 -11.65 13.32 20.50
N GLN A 160 -12.79 13.29 19.80
CA GLN A 160 -13.65 14.44 19.60
C GLN A 160 -14.24 14.95 20.93
N GLU A 161 -14.67 14.04 21.82
CA GLU A 161 -15.17 14.40 23.16
C GLU A 161 -14.09 15.03 24.03
N THR A 162 -12.82 14.54 23.89
CA THR A 162 -11.70 15.03 24.73
C THR A 162 -11.16 16.37 24.26
N TYR A 163 -11.03 16.56 22.95
CA TYR A 163 -10.35 17.72 22.37
C TYR A 163 -11.30 18.74 21.72
N GLY A 164 -12.61 18.46 21.69
CA GLY A 164 -13.59 19.35 21.07
C GLY A 164 -13.51 19.47 19.54
N ALA A 165 -12.68 18.62 18.90
CA ALA A 165 -12.46 18.64 17.45
C ALA A 165 -12.30 17.22 16.91
N ALA A 166 -12.73 16.99 15.67
CA ALA A 166 -12.50 15.73 14.98
C ALA A 166 -11.01 15.54 14.66
N MET A 167 -10.57 14.28 14.57
CA MET A 167 -9.21 13.98 14.06
C MET A 167 -9.02 14.53 12.67
N ASP A 168 -7.83 15.11 12.42
CA ASP A 168 -7.49 15.66 11.11
C ASP A 168 -7.56 14.57 10.03
N LYS A 169 -8.32 14.85 8.97
CA LYS A 169 -8.56 13.95 7.83
C LYS A 169 -7.58 14.15 6.69
N ASN A 170 -6.77 15.22 6.74
CA ASN A 170 -5.90 15.61 5.63
C ASN A 170 -4.56 14.86 5.63
N TYR A 171 -4.24 14.16 6.74
CA TYR A 171 -2.99 13.41 6.85
C TYR A 171 -3.23 11.92 6.92
N ILE A 172 -2.49 11.15 6.11
CA ILE A 172 -2.44 9.70 6.16
C ILE A 172 -0.96 9.27 6.22
N PRO A 173 -0.57 8.44 7.20
CA PRO A 173 -1.36 7.88 8.29
C PRO A 173 -1.89 8.95 9.25
N ARG A 174 -3.06 8.71 9.88
CA ARG A 174 -3.62 9.62 10.87
C ARG A 174 -2.73 9.67 12.09
N LEU A 175 -2.21 10.85 12.40
CA LEU A 175 -1.20 11.01 13.46
C LEU A 175 -1.70 10.60 14.84
N ALA A 176 -2.95 10.91 15.17
CA ALA A 176 -3.55 10.52 16.45
C ALA A 176 -3.65 9.00 16.61
N LEU A 177 -4.04 8.26 15.54
CA LEU A 177 -4.08 6.81 15.56
C LEU A 177 -2.66 6.20 15.62
N THR A 178 -1.71 6.78 14.91
CA THR A 178 -0.31 6.38 14.98
C THR A 178 0.23 6.54 16.41
N GLY A 179 -0.02 7.69 17.03
CA GLY A 179 0.37 7.94 18.43
C GLY A 179 -0.28 6.97 19.42
N TYR A 180 -1.56 6.67 19.23
CA TYR A 180 -2.26 5.67 20.03
C TYR A 180 -1.62 4.29 19.87
N ASP A 181 -1.41 3.82 18.66
CA ASP A 181 -0.83 2.51 18.38
C ASP A 181 0.59 2.37 18.96
N HIS A 182 1.42 3.40 18.79
CA HIS A 182 2.76 3.41 19.37
C HIS A 182 2.71 3.42 20.91
N GLY A 183 1.88 4.27 21.50
CA GLY A 183 1.69 4.34 22.96
C GLY A 183 1.25 3.00 23.53
N GLU A 184 0.20 2.41 22.98
CA GLU A 184 -0.31 1.10 23.40
C GLU A 184 0.78 0.02 23.33
N TYR A 185 1.51 -0.05 22.22
CA TYR A 185 2.54 -1.05 22.03
C TYR A 185 3.65 -0.93 23.07
N PHE A 186 4.24 0.26 23.22
CA PHE A 186 5.38 0.46 24.12
C PHE A 186 4.97 0.40 25.60
N VAL A 187 3.84 1.00 25.97
CA VAL A 187 3.36 0.95 27.38
C VAL A 187 3.06 -0.47 27.80
N ARG A 188 2.39 -1.26 26.96
CA ARG A 188 2.12 -2.68 27.26
C ARG A 188 3.42 -3.50 27.32
N GLY A 189 4.33 -3.29 26.38
CA GLY A 189 5.61 -3.98 26.38
C GLY A 189 6.44 -3.68 27.62
N LEU A 190 6.56 -2.42 28.00
CA LEU A 190 7.28 -2.02 29.22
C LEU A 190 6.60 -2.52 30.50
N ARG A 191 5.26 -2.49 30.55
CA ARG A 191 4.52 -3.03 31.70
C ARG A 191 4.75 -4.54 31.86
N GLN A 192 4.80 -5.29 30.76
CA GLN A 192 4.93 -6.74 30.78
C GLN A 192 6.36 -7.21 30.99
N TYR A 193 7.34 -6.55 30.40
CA TYR A 193 8.74 -7.00 30.35
C TYR A 193 9.74 -6.05 31.04
N GLY A 194 9.30 -4.86 31.47
CA GLY A 194 10.15 -3.87 32.11
C GLY A 194 11.32 -3.47 31.23
N ALA A 195 12.48 -3.31 31.86
CA ALA A 195 13.75 -2.98 31.16
C ALA A 195 14.24 -4.07 30.17
N ALA A 196 13.71 -5.28 30.29
CA ALA A 196 14.02 -6.39 29.37
C ALA A 196 13.20 -6.33 28.06
N PHE A 197 12.26 -5.38 27.93
CA PHE A 197 11.48 -5.24 26.72
C PHE A 197 12.34 -4.90 25.51
N LYS A 198 12.32 -5.74 24.49
CA LYS A 198 13.08 -5.59 23.24
C LYS A 198 12.16 -5.45 22.01
N GLY A 199 10.85 -5.54 22.19
CA GLY A 199 9.89 -5.44 21.09
C GLY A 199 9.96 -6.59 20.08
N LEU A 200 10.61 -7.71 20.42
CA LEU A 200 10.79 -8.85 19.53
C LEU A 200 9.55 -9.76 19.53
N GLU A 201 9.41 -10.58 18.50
CA GLU A 201 8.32 -11.56 18.37
C GLU A 201 8.22 -12.54 19.55
N LYS A 202 9.36 -12.84 20.19
CA LYS A 202 9.42 -13.68 21.39
C LYS A 202 8.85 -12.98 22.64
N GLN A 203 8.49 -11.72 22.54
CA GLN A 203 7.87 -10.93 23.59
C GLN A 203 6.51 -10.39 23.08
N PRO A 204 5.53 -11.27 22.81
CA PRO A 204 4.24 -10.84 22.28
C PRO A 204 3.53 -9.98 23.30
N THR A 205 3.12 -8.80 22.87
CA THR A 205 2.18 -7.96 23.62
C THR A 205 0.77 -8.26 23.12
N LYS A 206 -0.22 -8.30 23.99
CA LYS A 206 -1.64 -8.45 23.60
C LYS A 206 -2.17 -7.16 22.95
N TYR A 207 -1.38 -6.62 22.05
CA TYR A 207 -1.64 -5.38 21.34
C TYR A 207 -2.31 -5.67 19.99
N LYS A 208 -3.36 -4.92 19.69
CA LYS A 208 -4.04 -4.97 18.39
C LYS A 208 -4.11 -3.56 17.82
N ALA A 209 -3.21 -3.28 16.89
CA ALA A 209 -3.14 -1.98 16.24
C ALA A 209 -4.45 -1.60 15.54
N LEU A 210 -4.78 -0.32 15.57
CA LEU A 210 -5.89 0.27 14.83
C LEU A 210 -5.49 0.63 13.40
N GLN A 211 -4.27 1.13 13.21
CA GLN A 211 -3.75 1.60 11.94
C GLN A 211 -2.33 1.11 11.66
N THR A 212 -1.42 1.27 12.64
CA THR A 212 0.03 1.04 12.44
C THR A 212 0.49 -0.13 13.29
N ARG A 213 0.74 -1.27 12.65
CA ARG A 213 1.30 -2.43 13.32
C ARG A 213 2.80 -2.27 13.49
N LEU A 214 3.35 -2.84 14.57
CA LEU A 214 4.77 -2.82 14.86
C LEU A 214 5.31 -4.23 15.01
N ARG A 215 6.40 -4.51 14.30
CA ARG A 215 7.14 -5.76 14.35
C ARG A 215 8.62 -5.44 14.27
N PHE A 216 9.33 -5.57 15.38
CA PHE A 216 10.73 -5.19 15.45
C PHE A 216 11.67 -6.37 15.25
N LEU A 217 12.68 -6.17 14.42
CA LEU A 217 13.81 -7.07 14.27
C LEU A 217 15.11 -6.33 14.63
N PRO A 218 16.09 -7.06 15.22
CA PRO A 218 17.38 -6.46 15.53
C PRO A 218 18.13 -6.06 14.26
N ILE A 219 18.88 -4.96 14.35
CA ILE A 219 19.75 -4.48 13.27
C ILE A 219 21.21 -4.52 13.69
N GLN A 220 22.10 -4.64 12.70
CA GLN A 220 23.53 -4.58 12.92
C GLN A 220 23.92 -3.22 13.53
N GLY A 221 24.79 -3.22 14.53
CA GLY A 221 25.16 -2.01 15.25
C GLY A 221 24.29 -1.68 16.46
N GLY A 222 23.27 -2.49 16.74
CA GLY A 222 22.37 -2.35 17.89
C GLY A 222 21.10 -1.57 17.58
N GLY A 223 20.06 -1.85 18.36
CA GLY A 223 18.72 -1.30 18.17
C GLY A 223 17.79 -2.26 17.43
N GLN A 224 16.57 -1.80 17.23
CA GLN A 224 15.46 -2.55 16.64
C GLN A 224 14.85 -1.73 15.51
N GLN A 225 14.60 -2.35 14.35
CA GLN A 225 13.92 -1.71 13.23
C GLN A 225 12.56 -2.35 12.99
N ASN A 226 11.54 -1.52 12.84
CA ASN A 226 10.23 -1.99 12.43
C ASN A 226 10.28 -2.57 11.00
N ARG A 227 9.88 -3.84 10.88
CA ARG A 227 9.81 -4.57 9.61
C ARG A 227 8.37 -4.92 9.24
N GLN A 228 7.39 -4.37 9.97
CA GLN A 228 6.00 -4.61 9.64
C GLN A 228 5.66 -4.04 8.27
N PHE A 229 5.07 -4.89 7.45
CA PHE A 229 4.63 -4.56 6.11
C PHE A 229 3.32 -5.30 5.82
N GLN A 230 2.46 -4.69 5.08
CA GLN A 230 1.17 -5.26 4.71
C GLN A 230 0.80 -4.86 3.29
N LEU A 231 0.04 -5.71 2.64
CA LEU A 231 -0.53 -5.47 1.35
C LEU A 231 -2.04 -5.35 1.51
N ILE A 232 -2.58 -4.18 1.24
CA ILE A 232 -4.01 -3.92 1.34
C ILE A 232 -4.65 -4.27 0.02
N HIS A 233 -5.63 -5.14 0.06
CA HIS A 233 -6.32 -5.64 -1.11
C HIS A 233 -7.76 -5.16 -1.12
N PHE A 234 -8.11 -4.42 -2.16
CA PHE A 234 -9.47 -4.00 -2.48
C PHE A 234 -10.06 -5.00 -3.48
N LYS A 235 -10.98 -5.85 -3.00
CA LYS A 235 -11.50 -6.96 -3.80
C LYS A 235 -12.71 -6.56 -4.64
N PRO A 236 -12.93 -7.20 -5.80
CA PRO A 236 -14.11 -6.92 -6.65
C PRO A 236 -15.45 -7.13 -5.96
N ASP A 237 -15.52 -7.91 -4.89
CA ASP A 237 -16.70 -8.09 -4.05
C ASP A 237 -16.97 -6.92 -3.08
N GLN A 238 -16.23 -5.81 -3.24
CA GLN A 238 -16.30 -4.60 -2.41
C GLN A 238 -15.84 -4.81 -0.95
N THR A 239 -15.11 -5.86 -0.67
CA THR A 239 -14.46 -6.07 0.63
C THR A 239 -12.98 -5.69 0.59
N MET A 240 -12.42 -5.41 1.76
CA MET A 240 -11.00 -5.11 1.93
C MET A 240 -10.37 -6.11 2.88
N GLU A 241 -9.13 -6.50 2.58
CA GLU A 241 -8.33 -7.32 3.49
C GLU A 241 -6.91 -6.77 3.61
N SER A 242 -6.27 -7.07 4.73
CA SER A 242 -4.86 -6.74 4.97
C SER A 242 -4.06 -8.04 5.06
N LEU A 243 -3.23 -8.28 4.06
CA LEU A 243 -2.27 -9.38 4.01
C LEU A 243 -0.98 -8.92 4.69
N THR A 244 -0.51 -9.65 5.69
CA THR A 244 0.72 -9.32 6.45
C THR A 244 1.91 -10.08 5.88
N TYR A 245 3.04 -9.41 5.74
CA TYR A 245 4.31 -9.94 5.24
C TYR A 245 5.42 -9.82 6.28
#